data_bf92ff148621889f7e30ba83737e1da4
#
_entry.id   bf92ff148621889f7e30ba83737e1da4
#
_cell.length_a   1.000
_cell.length_b   1.000
_cell.length_c   1.000
_cell.angle_alpha   90.00
_cell.angle_beta   90.00
_cell.angle_gamma   90.00
#
_symmetry.space_group_name_H-M   'P 1'
#
loop_
_entity.id
_entity.type
_entity.pdbx_description
1 polymer ?
#
loop_
_entity_poly.entity_id
_entity_poly.type
_entity_poly.pdbx_seq_one_letter_code
_entity_poly.pdbx_strand_id
1 'polypeptide(L)'
;MARVAMGMLNDALDAFVARDAELARDVGGRDDRVDRLHESLVRLMLTHMQEYNISACLQVILIGRNLERIADLATNIGEDVFYMVQGRTIRHGAAT
;
A
#
# COMPACT_ATOMS: atom_id res chain seq x y z
N MET A 1 -1.51 10.65 -3.39
CA MET A 1 -2.04 9.29 -3.14
C MET A 1 -1.53 8.27 -4.16
N ALA A 2 -1.74 8.48 -5.44
CA ALA A 2 -1.28 7.55 -6.47
C ALA A 2 0.24 7.32 -6.42
N ARG A 3 1.02 8.37 -6.24
CA ARG A 3 2.48 8.29 -6.14
C ARG A 3 2.90 7.40 -4.96
N VAL A 4 2.25 7.54 -3.81
CA VAL A 4 2.58 6.73 -2.63
C VAL A 4 2.21 5.27 -2.87
N ALA A 5 1.00 4.99 -3.37
CA ALA A 5 0.54 3.64 -3.63
C ALA A 5 1.40 2.92 -4.67
N MET A 6 1.72 3.59 -5.77
CA MET A 6 2.58 3.02 -6.82
C MET A 6 4.01 2.83 -6.35
N GLY A 7 4.53 3.77 -5.55
CA GLY A 7 5.85 3.62 -4.92
C GLY A 7 5.91 2.41 -4.00
N MET A 8 4.86 2.18 -3.22
CA MET A 8 4.74 1.00 -2.36
C MET A 8 4.78 -0.30 -3.18
N LEU A 9 4.01 -0.34 -4.27
CA LEU A 9 3.97 -1.53 -5.13
C LEU A 9 5.34 -1.80 -5.77
N ASN A 10 5.98 -0.77 -6.32
CA ASN A 10 7.31 -0.90 -6.92
C ASN A 10 8.33 -1.41 -5.88
N ASP A 11 8.31 -0.84 -4.68
CA ASP A 11 9.25 -1.24 -3.63
C ASP A 11 8.95 -2.66 -3.12
N ALA A 12 7.69 -3.06 -3.06
CA ALA A 12 7.32 -4.43 -2.69
C ALA A 12 7.85 -5.45 -3.71
N LEU A 13 7.74 -5.14 -5.00
CA LEU A 13 8.26 -5.99 -6.06
C LEU A 13 9.80 -6.03 -6.05
N ASP A 14 10.45 -4.88 -5.83
CA ASP A 14 11.90 -4.81 -5.68
C ASP A 14 12.38 -5.63 -4.47
N ALA A 15 11.65 -5.53 -3.35
CA ALA A 15 11.95 -6.32 -2.16
C ALA A 15 11.86 -7.82 -2.43
N PHE A 16 10.86 -8.23 -3.22
CA PHE A 16 10.70 -9.64 -3.62
C PHE A 16 11.89 -10.11 -4.46
N VAL A 17 12.27 -9.34 -5.47
CA VAL A 17 13.37 -9.69 -6.39
C VAL A 17 14.71 -9.75 -5.64
N ALA A 18 14.96 -8.75 -4.78
CA ALA A 18 16.21 -8.66 -4.02
C ALA A 18 16.20 -9.47 -2.71
N ARG A 19 15.05 -10.01 -2.32
CA ARG A 19 14.85 -10.70 -1.03
C ARG A 19 15.23 -9.79 0.15
N ASP A 20 14.81 -8.54 0.07
CA ASP A 20 15.13 -7.48 1.02
C ASP A 20 14.01 -7.35 2.05
N ALA A 21 14.20 -7.94 3.22
CA ALA A 21 13.22 -7.92 4.30
C ALA A 21 13.00 -6.53 4.88
N GLU A 22 14.03 -5.68 4.92
CA GLU A 22 13.91 -4.33 5.44
C GLU A 22 13.07 -3.45 4.53
N LEU A 23 13.29 -3.53 3.22
CA LEU A 23 12.47 -2.81 2.24
C LEU A 23 11.02 -3.31 2.28
N ALA A 24 10.82 -4.62 2.38
CA ALA A 24 9.50 -5.22 2.49
C ALA A 24 8.73 -4.70 3.71
N ARG A 25 9.41 -4.58 4.85
CA ARG A 25 8.85 -4.05 6.09
C ARG A 25 8.51 -2.56 5.96
N ASP A 26 9.37 -1.79 5.29
CA ASP A 26 9.16 -0.35 5.07
C ASP A 26 7.90 -0.09 4.25
N VAL A 27 7.60 -0.93 3.28
CA VAL A 27 6.38 -0.83 2.47
C VAL A 27 5.13 -0.86 3.35
N GLY A 28 5.07 -1.81 4.29
CA GLY A 28 3.94 -1.92 5.23
C GLY A 28 3.76 -0.67 6.09
N GLY A 29 4.86 -0.02 6.44
CA GLY A 29 4.82 1.21 7.24
C GLY A 29 4.19 2.42 6.52
N ARG A 30 4.05 2.36 5.21
CA ARG A 30 3.46 3.44 4.41
C ARG A 30 1.94 3.32 4.21
N ASP A 31 1.35 2.21 4.61
CA ASP A 31 -0.07 1.93 4.40
C ASP A 31 -0.97 2.97 5.09
N ASP A 32 -0.66 3.36 6.32
CA ASP A 32 -1.41 4.37 7.06
C ASP A 32 -1.46 5.72 6.34
N ARG A 33 -0.41 6.07 5.61
CA ARG A 33 -0.36 7.31 4.86
C ARG A 33 -1.37 7.30 3.71
N VAL A 34 -1.49 6.18 3.02
CA VAL A 34 -2.49 6.02 1.95
C VAL A 34 -3.90 6.10 2.51
N ASP A 35 -4.14 5.42 3.64
CA ASP A 35 -5.44 5.45 4.31
C ASP A 35 -5.85 6.86 4.71
N ARG A 36 -4.93 7.63 5.29
CA ARG A 36 -5.20 9.02 5.69
C ARG A 36 -5.46 9.91 4.49
N LEU A 37 -4.73 9.71 3.40
CA LEU A 37 -4.94 10.46 2.17
C LEU A 37 -6.30 10.13 1.56
N HIS A 38 -6.72 8.87 1.61
CA HIS A 38 -8.04 8.46 1.15
C HIS A 38 -9.16 9.07 1.99
N GLU A 39 -9.04 9.04 3.31
CA GLU A 39 -10.01 9.68 4.21
C GLU A 39 -10.15 11.17 3.92
N SER A 40 -9.03 11.85 3.70
CA SER A 40 -9.02 13.28 3.37
C SER A 40 -9.70 13.53 2.01
N LEU A 41 -9.47 12.67 1.03
CA LEU A 41 -10.10 12.76 -0.28
C LEU A 41 -11.61 12.57 -0.20
N VAL A 42 -12.08 11.56 0.53
CA VAL A 42 -13.51 11.31 0.73
C VAL A 42 -14.18 12.50 1.41
N ARG A 43 -13.55 13.01 2.47
CA ARG A 43 -14.07 14.17 3.20
C ARG A 43 -14.16 15.40 2.31
N LEU A 44 -13.14 15.65 1.50
CA LEU A 44 -13.12 16.76 0.57
C LEU A 44 -14.25 16.63 -0.47
N MET A 45 -14.43 15.44 -1.04
CA MET A 45 -15.48 15.21 -2.02
C MET A 45 -16.88 15.36 -1.42
N LEU A 46 -17.09 14.85 -0.20
CA LEU A 46 -18.38 14.99 0.49
C LEU A 46 -18.70 16.47 0.81
N THR A 47 -17.68 17.22 1.20
CA THR A 47 -17.84 18.65 1.53
C THR A 47 -18.22 19.47 0.30
N HIS A 48 -17.68 19.14 -0.86
CA HIS A 48 -17.89 19.92 -2.10
C HIS A 48 -18.86 19.26 -3.07
N MET A 49 -19.61 18.23 -2.63
CA MET A 49 -20.50 17.47 -3.52
C MET A 49 -21.59 18.33 -4.14
N GLN A 50 -22.05 19.40 -3.46
CA GLN A 50 -23.05 20.31 -3.98
C GLN A 50 -22.49 21.24 -5.06
N GLU A 51 -21.19 21.54 -5.03
CA GLU A 51 -20.52 22.42 -5.96
C GLU A 51 -20.07 21.71 -7.23
N TYR A 52 -19.81 20.40 -7.11
CA TYR A 52 -19.33 19.57 -8.19
C TYR A 52 -20.38 18.56 -8.63
N ASN A 53 -20.21 18.00 -9.82
CA ASN A 53 -21.04 16.92 -10.30
C ASN A 53 -20.91 15.71 -9.36
N ILE A 54 -22.03 15.20 -8.85
CA ILE A 54 -22.06 14.07 -7.91
C ILE A 54 -21.39 12.84 -8.52
N SER A 55 -21.67 12.56 -9.81
CA SER A 55 -21.06 11.42 -10.50
C SER A 55 -19.55 11.53 -10.55
N ALA A 56 -19.01 12.73 -10.84
CA ALA A 56 -17.56 12.97 -10.85
C ALA A 56 -16.95 12.78 -9.47
N CYS A 57 -17.62 13.26 -8.41
CA CYS A 57 -17.16 13.08 -7.04
C CYS A 57 -17.11 11.59 -6.65
N LEU A 58 -18.12 10.82 -7.02
CA LEU A 58 -18.16 9.38 -6.76
C LEU A 58 -17.05 8.65 -7.52
N GLN A 59 -16.77 9.05 -8.76
CA GLN A 59 -15.68 8.47 -9.54
C GLN A 59 -14.32 8.72 -8.88
N VAL A 60 -14.09 9.93 -8.36
CA VAL A 60 -12.85 10.26 -7.65
C VAL A 60 -12.70 9.40 -6.40
N ILE A 61 -13.79 9.21 -5.63
CA ILE A 61 -13.78 8.36 -4.45
C ILE A 61 -13.45 6.91 -4.84
N LEU A 62 -14.01 6.39 -5.94
CA LEU A 62 -13.73 5.04 -6.43
C LEU A 62 -12.28 4.88 -6.88
N ILE A 63 -11.70 5.89 -7.53
CA ILE A 63 -10.28 5.89 -7.88
C ILE A 63 -9.44 5.80 -6.62
N GLY A 64 -9.75 6.60 -5.60
CA GLY A 64 -9.05 6.55 -4.31
C GLY A 64 -9.12 5.17 -3.67
N ARG A 65 -10.29 4.52 -3.73
CA ARG A 65 -10.46 3.17 -3.22
C ARG A 65 -9.60 2.15 -3.96
N ASN A 66 -9.48 2.30 -5.28
CA ASN A 66 -8.61 1.42 -6.08
C ASN A 66 -7.13 1.63 -5.73
N LEU A 67 -6.73 2.86 -5.42
CA LEU A 67 -5.37 3.14 -4.97
C LEU A 67 -5.09 2.53 -3.60
N GLU A 68 -6.08 2.52 -2.70
CA GLU A 68 -5.96 1.80 -1.43
C GLU A 68 -5.75 0.30 -1.65
N ARG A 69 -6.46 -0.29 -2.60
CA ARG A 69 -6.29 -1.71 -2.95
C ARG A 69 -4.87 -2.00 -3.45
N ILE A 70 -4.29 -1.09 -4.23
CA ILE A 70 -2.90 -1.22 -4.68
C ILE A 70 -1.96 -1.18 -3.48
N ALA A 71 -2.18 -0.26 -2.55
CA ALA A 71 -1.38 -0.17 -1.33
C ALA A 71 -1.51 -1.41 -0.46
N ASP A 72 -2.73 -1.95 -0.32
CA ASP A 72 -2.97 -3.19 0.42
C ASP A 72 -2.25 -4.37 -0.23
N LEU A 73 -2.31 -4.47 -1.56
CA LEU A 73 -1.58 -5.49 -2.31
C LEU A 73 -0.08 -5.38 -2.07
N ALA A 74 0.46 -4.16 -2.13
CA ALA A 74 1.88 -3.91 -1.88
C ALA A 74 2.27 -4.33 -0.45
N THR A 75 1.43 -4.01 0.53
CA THR A 75 1.63 -4.40 1.93
C THR A 75 1.63 -5.92 2.07
N ASN A 76 0.69 -6.62 1.43
CA ASN A 76 0.62 -8.07 1.46
C ASN A 76 1.85 -8.72 0.83
N ILE A 77 2.31 -8.20 -0.31
CA ILE A 77 3.55 -8.67 -0.95
C ILE A 77 4.73 -8.45 -0.01
N GLY A 78 4.82 -7.26 0.60
CA GLY A 78 5.88 -6.94 1.56
C GLY A 78 5.89 -7.90 2.75
N GLU A 79 4.73 -8.20 3.32
CA GLU A 79 4.61 -9.16 4.41
C GLU A 79 5.06 -10.56 4.00
N ASP A 80 4.63 -11.01 2.82
CA ASP A 80 5.03 -12.32 2.30
C ASP A 80 6.54 -12.41 2.09
N VAL A 81 7.14 -11.35 1.53
CA VAL A 81 8.61 -11.28 1.35
C VAL A 81 9.32 -11.30 2.70
N PHE A 82 8.85 -10.50 3.64
CA PHE A 82 9.43 -10.43 4.98
C PHE A 82 9.44 -11.81 5.64
N TYR A 83 8.30 -12.50 5.66
CA TYR A 83 8.19 -13.83 6.25
C TYR A 83 9.01 -14.88 5.50
N MET A 84 9.07 -14.79 4.17
CA MET A 84 9.87 -15.70 3.36
C MET A 84 11.37 -15.59 3.72
N VAL A 85 11.87 -14.37 3.85
CA VAL A 85 13.28 -14.12 4.19
C VAL A 85 13.55 -14.51 5.64
N GLN A 86 12.68 -14.11 6.57
CA GLN A 86 12.81 -14.46 7.99
C GLN A 86 12.68 -15.96 8.21
N GLY A 87 11.76 -16.61 7.54
CA GLY A 87 11.58 -18.05 7.60
C GLY A 87 12.83 -18.82 7.20
N ARG A 88 13.51 -18.37 6.16
CA ARG A 88 14.80 -18.95 5.74
C ARG A 88 15.86 -18.79 6.80
N THR A 89 15.95 -17.59 7.39
CA THR A 89 16.90 -17.30 8.46
C THR A 89 16.66 -18.19 9.65
N ILE A 90 15.40 -18.38 10.07
CA ILE A 90 15.01 -19.25 11.16
C ILE A 90 15.36 -20.71 10.83
N ARG A 91 15.07 -21.16 9.60
CA ARG A 91 15.41 -22.53 9.18
C ARG A 91 16.90 -22.78 9.21
N HIS A 92 17.72 -21.84 8.74
CA HIS A 92 19.17 -21.95 8.82
C HIS A 92 19.64 -21.98 10.27
N GLY A 93 19.08 -21.14 11.13
CA GLY A 93 19.36 -21.15 12.57
C GLY A 93 18.97 -22.47 13.21
N ALA A 94 17.84 -23.05 12.86
CA ALA A 94 17.36 -24.32 13.37
C ALA A 94 18.17 -25.52 12.87
N ALA A 95 18.78 -25.40 11.69
CA ALA A 95 19.62 -26.46 11.11
C ALA A 95 21.04 -26.50 11.70
N THR A 96 21.43 -25.44 12.36
CA THR A 96 22.73 -25.35 13.01
C THR A 96 22.64 -25.65 14.49
#